data_f1e1e23e9df338e956c903da5a0c7a80
#
_entry.id   f1e1e23e9df338e956c903da5a0c7a80
#
_cell.length_a   1.000
_cell.length_b   1.000
_cell.length_c   1.000
_cell.angle_alpha   90.00
_cell.angle_beta   90.00
_cell.angle_gamma   90.00
#
_symmetry.space_group_name_H-M   'P 1'
#
loop_
_entity.id
_entity.type
_entity.pdbx_description
1 polymer ?
#
loop_
_entity_poly.entity_id
_entity_poly.type
_entity_poly.pdbx_seq_one_letter_code
_entity_poly.pdbx_strand_id
1 'polypeptide(L)'
;MRTLKVIKKVNNNVAIAINDNNEEVFVVGKGVGFLKTPYELTETDLVEKIFVAPKNIRMYDLLNSIPIEDIYLAEEVIKLGSQILNKQFNPNLLLTLSDHISFALTRQREGISIKNPLEWEVRTLYPNETRVGEAALELIQEQTGITLPAAETTLVALHFVNAQVGSGEMTDTTKVTTVTGEILSVIKYALKIDFKEDSIHFMRFATHIRYFIMRQMSGKSLKDENESLFLMVKEKFPKELACVEKIADFLQSNYEWTCSDDEKLYLILHIQRLISN
;
A
#
# COMPACT_ATOMS: atom_id res chain seq x y z
N MET A 1 -22.26 8.06 28.59
CA MET A 1 -21.89 6.66 28.30
C MET A 1 -22.38 6.36 26.90
N ARG A 2 -21.49 5.95 26.00
CA ARG A 2 -21.90 5.55 24.66
C ARG A 2 -22.50 4.15 24.72
N THR A 3 -23.64 3.95 24.14
CA THR A 3 -24.30 2.64 24.08
C THR A 3 -24.12 2.07 22.67
N LEU A 4 -23.60 0.87 22.58
CA LEU A 4 -23.40 0.15 21.32
C LEU A 4 -24.46 -0.95 21.22
N LYS A 5 -25.19 -1.00 20.13
CA LYS A 5 -26.12 -2.09 19.83
C LYS A 5 -25.39 -3.17 19.06
N VAL A 6 -24.96 -4.22 19.72
CA VAL A 6 -24.34 -5.39 19.07
C VAL A 6 -25.39 -6.13 18.26
N ILE A 7 -25.15 -6.21 16.95
CA ILE A 7 -26.10 -6.80 15.99
C ILE A 7 -25.64 -8.15 15.45
N LYS A 8 -24.33 -8.40 15.43
CA LYS A 8 -23.80 -9.67 14.90
C LYS A 8 -22.52 -10.04 15.63
N LYS A 9 -22.43 -11.30 16.05
CA LYS A 9 -21.20 -11.93 16.52
C LYS A 9 -20.28 -12.18 15.31
N VAL A 10 -19.00 -11.84 15.45
CA VAL A 10 -17.92 -12.24 14.54
C VAL A 10 -17.23 -13.47 15.14
N ASN A 11 -16.59 -13.32 16.28
CA ASN A 11 -16.05 -14.42 17.09
C ASN A 11 -16.29 -14.12 18.59
N ASN A 12 -15.61 -14.83 19.50
CA ASN A 12 -15.82 -14.63 20.94
C ASN A 12 -15.38 -13.24 21.45
N ASN A 13 -14.46 -12.59 20.73
CA ASN A 13 -13.82 -11.33 21.14
C ASN A 13 -14.07 -10.18 20.18
N VAL A 14 -14.77 -10.42 19.06
CA VAL A 14 -15.13 -9.41 18.08
C VAL A 14 -16.60 -9.51 17.73
N ALA A 15 -17.28 -8.39 17.73
CA ALA A 15 -18.68 -8.25 17.35
C ALA A 15 -18.89 -7.01 16.47
N ILE A 16 -19.99 -7.01 15.72
CA ILE A 16 -20.46 -5.86 14.97
C ILE A 16 -21.54 -5.18 15.79
N ALA A 17 -21.41 -3.88 15.95
CA ALA A 17 -22.38 -3.06 16.63
C ALA A 17 -22.73 -1.82 15.80
N ILE A 18 -23.85 -1.21 16.15
CA ILE A 18 -24.25 0.10 15.65
C ILE A 18 -23.96 1.10 16.78
N ASN A 19 -23.24 2.17 16.46
CA ASN A 19 -22.96 3.26 17.37
C ASN A 19 -24.10 4.30 17.41
N ASP A 20 -23.98 5.30 18.29
CA ASP A 20 -24.97 6.37 18.44
C ASP A 20 -25.18 7.22 17.17
N ASN A 21 -24.23 7.19 16.24
CA ASN A 21 -24.31 7.86 14.94
C ASN A 21 -24.97 6.99 13.84
N ASN A 22 -25.51 5.82 14.21
CA ASN A 22 -26.08 4.84 13.30
C ASN A 22 -25.06 4.28 12.29
N GLU A 23 -23.77 4.22 12.68
CA GLU A 23 -22.69 3.64 11.88
C GLU A 23 -22.38 2.24 12.38
N GLU A 24 -22.10 1.31 11.45
CA GLU A 24 -21.56 0.00 11.79
C GLU A 24 -20.13 0.12 12.28
N VAL A 25 -19.84 -0.48 13.43
CA VAL A 25 -18.51 -0.50 14.05
C VAL A 25 -18.16 -1.93 14.46
N PHE A 26 -16.88 -2.26 14.39
CA PHE A 26 -16.34 -3.43 15.06
C PHE A 26 -16.02 -3.09 16.50
N VAL A 27 -16.53 -3.93 17.38
CA VAL A 27 -16.23 -3.88 18.81
C VAL A 27 -15.31 -5.06 19.11
N VAL A 28 -14.12 -4.74 19.61
CA VAL A 28 -13.11 -5.71 20.04
C VAL A 28 -13.02 -5.64 21.56
N GLY A 29 -13.02 -6.82 22.18
CA GLY A 29 -12.89 -6.95 23.62
C GLY A 29 -13.20 -8.35 24.10
N LYS A 30 -12.60 -8.73 25.21
CA LYS A 30 -12.68 -10.08 25.74
C LYS A 30 -14.13 -10.47 26.06
N GLY A 31 -14.67 -11.40 25.27
CA GLY A 31 -16.00 -11.94 25.51
C GLY A 31 -17.16 -11.15 24.92
N VAL A 32 -16.92 -10.08 24.14
CA VAL A 32 -18.01 -9.30 23.50
C VAL A 32 -18.90 -10.11 22.58
N GLY A 33 -18.42 -11.24 22.06
CA GLY A 33 -19.20 -12.12 21.18
C GLY A 33 -19.84 -13.32 21.90
N PHE A 34 -19.80 -13.40 23.23
CA PHE A 34 -20.41 -14.54 23.96
C PHE A 34 -21.92 -14.42 24.08
N LEU A 35 -22.45 -13.21 24.15
CA LEU A 35 -23.89 -13.02 24.33
C LEU A 35 -24.65 -13.28 23.03
N LYS A 36 -25.93 -13.69 23.19
CA LYS A 36 -26.79 -13.91 22.03
C LYS A 36 -27.22 -12.54 21.46
N THR A 37 -26.86 -12.31 20.21
CA THR A 37 -27.20 -11.07 19.48
C THR A 37 -28.69 -11.06 19.04
N PRO A 38 -29.37 -9.87 18.99
CA PRO A 38 -28.83 -8.55 19.35
C PRO A 38 -28.84 -8.28 20.85
N TYR A 39 -27.92 -7.45 21.36
CA TYR A 39 -27.88 -6.97 22.73
C TYR A 39 -27.25 -5.55 22.80
N GLU A 40 -27.53 -4.84 23.88
CA GLU A 40 -26.93 -3.54 24.16
C GLU A 40 -25.65 -3.70 25.01
N LEU A 41 -24.57 -3.06 24.57
CA LEU A 41 -23.28 -3.05 25.24
C LEU A 41 -22.99 -1.62 25.69
N THR A 42 -22.80 -1.43 26.98
CA THR A 42 -22.34 -0.16 27.54
C THR A 42 -20.82 -0.17 27.58
N GLU A 43 -20.21 0.94 27.21
CA GLU A 43 -18.75 1.13 27.01
C GLU A 43 -17.98 1.09 28.34
N THR A 44 -18.08 0.03 29.18
CA THR A 44 -17.40 0.08 30.48
C THR A 44 -16.49 -1.11 30.79
N ASP A 45 -16.85 -2.35 30.48
CA ASP A 45 -16.06 -3.48 31.02
C ASP A 45 -15.63 -4.54 30.00
N LEU A 46 -16.25 -4.60 28.82
CA LEU A 46 -15.96 -5.61 27.81
C LEU A 46 -15.38 -5.02 26.52
N VAL A 47 -15.54 -3.70 26.31
CA VAL A 47 -15.07 -3.02 25.09
C VAL A 47 -13.65 -2.53 25.31
N GLU A 48 -12.71 -3.18 24.66
CA GLU A 48 -11.33 -2.73 24.64
C GLU A 48 -11.12 -1.71 23.53
N LYS A 49 -11.76 -1.91 22.37
CA LYS A 49 -11.61 -1.04 21.19
C LYS A 49 -12.83 -1.03 20.30
N ILE A 50 -12.99 0.06 19.57
CA ILE A 50 -14.04 0.26 18.57
C ILE A 50 -13.36 0.72 17.26
N PHE A 51 -13.69 0.06 16.15
CA PHE A 51 -13.20 0.42 14.82
C PHE A 51 -14.39 0.67 13.88
N VAL A 52 -14.26 1.63 12.97
CA VAL A 52 -15.27 1.84 11.93
C VAL A 52 -15.32 0.62 11.02
N ALA A 53 -16.51 0.03 10.86
CA ALA A 53 -16.68 -1.15 10.02
C ALA A 53 -16.58 -0.74 8.54
N PRO A 54 -15.68 -1.37 7.76
CA PRO A 54 -15.68 -1.15 6.33
C PRO A 54 -16.91 -1.81 5.70
N LYS A 55 -17.48 -1.16 4.68
CA LYS A 55 -18.75 -1.57 4.02
C LYS A 55 -18.66 -2.85 3.18
N ASN A 56 -17.64 -3.69 3.34
CA ASN A 56 -17.41 -4.85 2.50
C ASN A 56 -17.64 -6.17 3.26
N ILE A 57 -18.61 -6.97 2.82
CA ILE A 57 -19.05 -8.23 3.44
C ILE A 57 -17.92 -9.27 3.54
N ARG A 58 -16.98 -9.31 2.61
CA ARG A 58 -15.82 -10.24 2.64
C ARG A 58 -14.89 -10.02 3.85
N MET A 59 -14.91 -8.83 4.42
CA MET A 59 -14.08 -8.49 5.59
C MET A 59 -14.58 -9.12 6.90
N TYR A 60 -15.87 -9.47 6.99
CA TYR A 60 -16.41 -10.13 8.17
C TYR A 60 -15.90 -11.57 8.33
N ASP A 61 -15.72 -12.27 7.22
CA ASP A 61 -15.22 -13.65 7.25
C ASP A 61 -13.74 -13.72 7.63
N LEU A 62 -12.94 -12.73 7.19
CA LEU A 62 -11.52 -12.60 7.56
C LEU A 62 -11.33 -12.41 9.06
N LEU A 63 -12.11 -11.53 9.70
CA LEU A 63 -12.01 -11.30 11.14
C LEU A 63 -12.37 -12.52 12.00
N ASN A 64 -13.13 -13.48 11.47
CA ASN A 64 -13.42 -14.72 12.16
C ASN A 64 -12.22 -15.65 12.29
N SER A 65 -11.28 -15.55 11.38
CA SER A 65 -10.09 -16.42 11.30
C SER A 65 -8.85 -15.84 11.95
N ILE A 66 -8.82 -14.52 12.23
CA ILE A 66 -7.65 -13.84 12.81
C ILE A 66 -7.69 -13.92 14.34
N PRO A 67 -6.64 -14.44 15.01
CA PRO A 67 -6.50 -14.36 16.46
C PRO A 67 -6.51 -12.90 16.94
N ILE A 68 -7.11 -12.65 18.11
CA ILE A 68 -7.20 -11.29 18.64
C ILE A 68 -5.82 -10.70 18.95
N GLU A 69 -4.89 -11.55 19.36
CA GLU A 69 -3.51 -11.20 19.64
C GLU A 69 -2.81 -10.63 18.39
N ASP A 70 -3.10 -11.17 17.21
CA ASP A 70 -2.55 -10.70 15.94
C ASP A 70 -3.15 -9.34 15.52
N ILE A 71 -4.40 -9.06 15.92
CA ILE A 71 -5.04 -7.74 15.72
C ILE A 71 -4.36 -6.68 16.61
N TYR A 72 -4.07 -7.01 17.85
CA TYR A 72 -3.35 -6.09 18.75
C TYR A 72 -1.92 -5.85 18.29
N LEU A 73 -1.25 -6.90 17.83
CA LEU A 73 0.09 -6.79 17.25
C LEU A 73 0.11 -5.88 16.04
N ALA A 74 -0.85 -6.05 15.11
CA ALA A 74 -1.00 -5.17 13.95
C ALA A 74 -1.24 -3.71 14.34
N GLU A 75 -2.02 -3.46 15.40
CA GLU A 75 -2.25 -2.11 15.90
C GLU A 75 -0.96 -1.46 16.44
N GLU A 76 -0.14 -2.21 17.18
CA GLU A 76 1.15 -1.72 17.65
C GLU A 76 2.10 -1.41 16.48
N VAL A 77 2.10 -2.26 15.44
CA VAL A 77 2.85 -2.00 14.20
C VAL A 77 2.33 -0.73 13.49
N ILE A 78 1.02 -0.51 13.45
CA ILE A 78 0.43 0.71 12.87
C ILE A 78 0.82 1.96 13.67
N LYS A 79 0.81 1.91 15.00
CA LYS A 79 1.27 3.01 15.86
C LYS A 79 2.74 3.34 15.59
N LEU A 80 3.59 2.31 15.53
CA LEU A 80 5.00 2.46 15.20
C LEU A 80 5.18 3.11 13.81
N GLY A 81 4.47 2.61 12.79
CA GLY A 81 4.49 3.17 11.44
C GLY A 81 4.00 4.61 11.38
N SER A 82 2.96 4.96 12.17
CA SER A 82 2.46 6.33 12.27
C SER A 82 3.49 7.29 12.86
N GLN A 83 4.28 6.84 13.83
CA GLN A 83 5.37 7.62 14.41
C GLN A 83 6.53 7.81 13.42
N ILE A 84 6.98 6.72 12.76
CA ILE A 84 8.11 6.76 11.81
C ILE A 84 7.77 7.64 10.60
N LEU A 85 6.56 7.51 10.04
CA LEU A 85 6.15 8.22 8.83
C LEU A 85 5.50 9.59 9.13
N ASN A 86 5.21 9.89 10.41
CA ASN A 86 4.45 11.07 10.83
C ASN A 86 3.13 11.24 10.04
N LYS A 87 2.37 10.14 9.95
CA LYS A 87 1.12 10.09 9.17
C LYS A 87 0.04 9.29 9.91
N GLN A 88 -1.22 9.61 9.59
CA GLN A 88 -2.35 8.77 9.92
C GLN A 88 -2.75 7.94 8.69
N PHE A 89 -3.23 6.73 8.91
CA PHE A 89 -3.57 5.79 7.86
C PHE A 89 -5.07 5.52 7.81
N ASN A 90 -5.52 5.03 6.67
CA ASN A 90 -6.88 4.56 6.49
C ASN A 90 -7.18 3.44 7.51
N PRO A 91 -8.36 3.46 8.19
CA PRO A 91 -8.76 2.42 9.15
C PRO A 91 -8.73 0.97 8.61
N ASN A 92 -8.86 0.79 7.30
CA ASN A 92 -8.75 -0.52 6.66
C ASN A 92 -7.35 -1.16 6.83
N LEU A 93 -6.31 -0.36 7.10
CA LEU A 93 -4.96 -0.87 7.31
C LEU A 93 -4.92 -1.88 8.46
N LEU A 94 -5.64 -1.62 9.55
CA LEU A 94 -5.66 -2.55 10.69
C LEU A 94 -6.06 -3.95 10.24
N LEU A 95 -7.12 -4.06 9.47
CA LEU A 95 -7.64 -5.36 9.06
C LEU A 95 -6.72 -6.06 8.06
N THR A 96 -6.26 -5.34 7.04
CA THR A 96 -5.37 -5.92 6.01
C THR A 96 -4.01 -6.30 6.58
N LEU A 97 -3.51 -5.53 7.53
CA LEU A 97 -2.23 -5.83 8.18
C LEU A 97 -2.37 -6.95 9.22
N SER A 98 -3.48 -7.03 9.96
CA SER A 98 -3.77 -8.15 10.88
C SER A 98 -3.82 -9.47 10.14
N ASP A 99 -4.53 -9.51 9.00
CA ASP A 99 -4.61 -10.71 8.15
C ASP A 99 -3.21 -11.11 7.64
N HIS A 100 -2.44 -10.15 7.17
CA HIS A 100 -1.09 -10.39 6.70
C HIS A 100 -0.17 -10.93 7.80
N ILE A 101 -0.14 -10.29 8.98
CA ILE A 101 0.70 -10.71 10.11
C ILE A 101 0.31 -12.12 10.59
N SER A 102 -0.99 -12.38 10.77
CA SER A 102 -1.48 -13.69 11.19
C SER A 102 -1.06 -14.78 10.21
N PHE A 103 -1.18 -14.51 8.90
CA PHE A 103 -0.76 -15.45 7.87
C PHE A 103 0.77 -15.61 7.80
N ALA A 104 1.55 -14.54 8.01
CA ALA A 104 3.01 -14.60 8.06
C ALA A 104 3.51 -15.43 9.24
N LEU A 105 2.92 -15.23 10.43
CA LEU A 105 3.23 -16.03 11.64
C LEU A 105 2.89 -17.51 11.44
N THR A 106 1.76 -17.80 10.82
CA THR A 106 1.34 -19.17 10.50
C THR A 106 2.32 -19.85 9.54
N ARG A 107 2.66 -19.19 8.42
CA ARG A 107 3.67 -19.68 7.46
C ARG A 107 5.01 -19.98 8.13
N GLN A 108 5.46 -19.05 8.98
CA GLN A 108 6.74 -19.20 9.67
C GLN A 108 6.74 -20.42 10.62
N ARG A 109 5.64 -20.65 11.35
CA ARG A 109 5.48 -21.86 12.19
C ARG A 109 5.48 -23.15 11.38
N GLU A 110 4.94 -23.11 10.16
CA GLU A 110 4.88 -24.24 9.22
C GLU A 110 6.17 -24.40 8.39
N GLY A 111 7.15 -23.52 8.55
CA GLY A 111 8.42 -23.56 7.83
C GLY A 111 8.30 -23.19 6.33
N ILE A 112 7.23 -22.50 5.94
CA ILE A 112 6.98 -22.08 4.56
C ILE A 112 7.74 -20.78 4.28
N SER A 113 8.76 -20.85 3.43
CA SER A 113 9.51 -19.68 2.99
C SER A 113 8.86 -19.00 1.81
N ILE A 114 8.82 -17.68 1.85
CA ILE A 114 8.36 -16.84 0.74
C ILE A 114 9.50 -15.97 0.22
N LYS A 115 9.36 -15.57 -1.05
CA LYS A 115 10.19 -14.53 -1.69
C LYS A 115 9.27 -13.44 -2.19
N ASN A 116 9.67 -12.20 -2.00
CA ASN A 116 8.99 -11.09 -2.65
C ASN A 116 9.72 -10.74 -3.95
N PRO A 117 9.11 -10.97 -5.12
CA PRO A 117 9.74 -10.63 -6.41
C PRO A 117 9.92 -9.12 -6.61
N LEU A 118 9.23 -8.28 -5.82
CA LEU A 118 9.29 -6.82 -5.88
C LEU A 118 10.17 -6.22 -4.75
N GLU A 119 11.03 -7.02 -4.14
CA GLU A 119 11.82 -6.55 -2.98
C GLU A 119 12.70 -5.35 -3.34
N TRP A 120 13.35 -5.37 -4.48
CA TRP A 120 14.20 -4.28 -4.94
C TRP A 120 13.37 -3.01 -5.22
N GLU A 121 12.26 -3.14 -5.96
CA GLU A 121 11.38 -2.03 -6.29
C GLU A 121 10.80 -1.38 -5.04
N VAL A 122 10.35 -2.17 -4.08
CA VAL A 122 9.77 -1.65 -2.84
C VAL A 122 10.82 -0.91 -2.02
N ARG A 123 12.00 -1.49 -1.83
CA ARG A 123 13.10 -0.83 -1.11
C ARG A 123 13.53 0.48 -1.77
N THR A 124 13.56 0.48 -3.10
CA THR A 124 14.00 1.65 -3.90
C THR A 124 12.95 2.74 -3.93
N LEU A 125 11.67 2.39 -4.13
CA LEU A 125 10.58 3.35 -4.32
C LEU A 125 9.95 3.84 -3.02
N TYR A 126 10.03 3.03 -1.95
CA TYR A 126 9.39 3.28 -0.66
C TYR A 126 10.34 3.08 0.52
N PRO A 127 11.50 3.78 0.55
CA PRO A 127 12.52 3.57 1.58
C PRO A 127 12.02 3.86 3.00
N ASN A 128 11.10 4.83 3.18
CA ASN A 128 10.56 5.16 4.48
C ASN A 128 9.58 4.08 4.99
N GLU A 129 8.73 3.57 4.12
CA GLU A 129 7.81 2.48 4.43
C GLU A 129 8.57 1.16 4.65
N THR A 130 9.69 0.96 3.94
CA THR A 130 10.60 -0.16 4.19
C THR A 130 11.19 -0.11 5.60
N ARG A 131 11.59 1.06 6.09
CA ARG A 131 12.03 1.23 7.50
C ARG A 131 10.92 0.88 8.50
N VAL A 132 9.66 1.18 8.17
CA VAL A 132 8.52 0.72 8.99
C VAL A 132 8.45 -0.81 9.00
N GLY A 133 8.61 -1.44 7.83
CA GLY A 133 8.61 -2.90 7.71
C GLY A 133 9.74 -3.54 8.54
N GLU A 134 10.95 -2.97 8.53
CA GLU A 134 12.08 -3.44 9.35
C GLU A 134 11.75 -3.36 10.85
N ALA A 135 11.30 -2.21 11.32
CA ALA A 135 10.91 -2.01 12.70
C ALA A 135 9.70 -2.87 13.13
N ALA A 136 8.78 -3.14 12.20
CA ALA A 136 7.65 -4.04 12.44
C ALA A 136 8.11 -5.48 12.67
N LEU A 137 9.08 -5.99 11.91
CA LEU A 137 9.61 -7.33 12.09
C LEU A 137 10.31 -7.48 13.45
N GLU A 138 11.06 -6.45 13.89
CA GLU A 138 11.67 -6.42 15.22
C GLU A 138 10.60 -6.48 16.32
N LEU A 139 9.57 -5.64 16.23
CA LEU A 139 8.45 -5.62 17.18
C LEU A 139 7.71 -6.97 17.24
N ILE A 140 7.44 -7.58 16.08
CA ILE A 140 6.79 -8.90 15.98
C ILE A 140 7.66 -9.96 16.69
N GLN A 141 8.96 -9.95 16.44
CA GLN A 141 9.88 -10.88 17.11
C GLN A 141 9.91 -10.69 18.62
N GLU A 142 9.94 -9.44 19.10
CA GLU A 142 9.91 -9.12 20.54
C GLU A 142 8.64 -9.63 21.23
N GLN A 143 7.48 -9.46 20.60
CA GLN A 143 6.20 -9.81 21.20
C GLN A 143 5.83 -11.31 21.05
N THR A 144 6.25 -11.95 19.95
CA THR A 144 5.84 -13.34 19.65
C THR A 144 6.95 -14.36 19.85
N GLY A 145 8.22 -13.94 19.91
CA GLY A 145 9.39 -14.80 19.85
C GLY A 145 9.65 -15.42 18.47
N ILE A 146 8.90 -15.04 17.43
CA ILE A 146 8.99 -15.58 16.07
C ILE A 146 9.76 -14.62 15.19
N THR A 147 10.86 -15.07 14.60
CA THR A 147 11.62 -14.30 13.61
C THR A 147 11.02 -14.52 12.22
N LEU A 148 10.44 -13.48 11.65
CA LEU A 148 9.92 -13.51 10.29
C LEU A 148 11.06 -13.31 9.27
N PRO A 149 10.94 -13.90 8.05
CA PRO A 149 11.95 -13.72 6.99
C PRO A 149 11.98 -12.27 6.49
N ALA A 150 13.17 -11.81 6.05
CA ALA A 150 13.40 -10.45 5.57
C ALA A 150 12.47 -10.02 4.41
N ALA A 151 11.94 -10.98 3.64
CA ALA A 151 10.97 -10.70 2.59
C ALA A 151 9.66 -10.07 3.13
N GLU A 152 9.31 -10.33 4.39
CA GLU A 152 8.11 -9.74 5.01
C GLU A 152 8.26 -8.22 5.24
N THR A 153 9.48 -7.70 5.37
CA THR A 153 9.75 -6.25 5.46
C THR A 153 9.05 -5.47 4.35
N THR A 154 9.26 -5.92 3.11
CA THR A 154 8.70 -5.22 1.93
C THR A 154 7.22 -5.49 1.74
N LEU A 155 6.71 -6.62 2.19
CA LEU A 155 5.27 -6.90 2.18
C LEU A 155 4.53 -6.03 3.19
N VAL A 156 5.04 -5.89 4.41
CA VAL A 156 4.52 -4.94 5.40
C VAL A 156 4.59 -3.51 4.88
N ALA A 157 5.72 -3.10 4.28
CA ALA A 157 5.86 -1.78 3.67
C ALA A 157 4.76 -1.48 2.65
N LEU A 158 4.41 -2.44 1.79
CA LEU A 158 3.34 -2.27 0.79
C LEU A 158 1.96 -2.05 1.42
N HIS A 159 1.66 -2.62 2.59
CA HIS A 159 0.43 -2.31 3.31
C HIS A 159 0.37 -0.84 3.72
N PHE A 160 1.49 -0.27 4.20
CA PHE A 160 1.58 1.15 4.54
C PHE A 160 1.50 2.05 3.30
N VAL A 161 2.14 1.67 2.19
CA VAL A 161 2.00 2.39 0.91
C VAL A 161 0.55 2.42 0.46
N ASN A 162 -0.13 1.28 0.46
CA ASN A 162 -1.53 1.16 0.07
C ASN A 162 -2.46 2.03 0.95
N ALA A 163 -2.20 2.06 2.25
CA ALA A 163 -2.99 2.85 3.20
C ALA A 163 -2.85 4.38 3.02
N GLN A 164 -1.79 4.85 2.33
CA GLN A 164 -1.57 6.27 2.02
C GLN A 164 -2.21 6.71 0.70
N VAL A 165 -2.35 5.80 -0.26
CA VAL A 165 -2.85 6.09 -1.62
C VAL A 165 -4.37 6.24 -1.68
N GLY A 166 -5.05 5.97 -0.57
CA GLY A 166 -6.51 6.03 -0.47
C GLY A 166 -7.14 4.64 -0.49
N SER A 167 -8.38 4.53 -0.94
CA SER A 167 -9.16 3.27 -0.93
C SER A 167 -8.80 2.28 -2.05
N GLY A 168 -7.61 2.39 -2.66
CA GLY A 168 -7.12 1.45 -3.67
C GLY A 168 -6.91 0.05 -3.09
N GLU A 169 -7.10 -0.97 -3.91
CA GLU A 169 -6.80 -2.35 -3.53
C GLU A 169 -5.27 -2.57 -3.47
N MET A 170 -4.82 -3.54 -2.67
CA MET A 170 -3.41 -3.95 -2.63
C MET A 170 -2.88 -4.35 -4.01
N THR A 171 -3.75 -4.91 -4.86
CA THR A 171 -3.48 -5.24 -6.25
C THR A 171 -3.05 -4.02 -7.06
N ASP A 172 -3.67 -2.85 -6.84
CA ASP A 172 -3.32 -1.61 -7.51
C ASP A 172 -1.94 -1.13 -7.09
N THR A 173 -1.63 -1.17 -5.80
CA THR A 173 -0.31 -0.80 -5.27
C THR A 173 0.79 -1.71 -5.84
N THR A 174 0.56 -3.02 -5.89
CA THR A 174 1.48 -3.99 -6.48
C THR A 174 1.68 -3.70 -7.98
N LYS A 175 0.62 -3.47 -8.74
CA LYS A 175 0.68 -3.14 -10.17
C LYS A 175 1.46 -1.85 -10.42
N VAL A 176 1.19 -0.78 -9.66
CA VAL A 176 1.93 0.49 -9.75
C VAL A 176 3.42 0.26 -9.50
N THR A 177 3.78 -0.52 -8.49
CA THR A 177 5.16 -0.83 -8.13
C THR A 177 5.87 -1.61 -9.25
N THR A 178 5.23 -2.66 -9.77
CA THR A 178 5.74 -3.48 -10.87
C THR A 178 5.99 -2.63 -12.12
N VAL A 179 4.98 -1.90 -12.59
CA VAL A 179 5.10 -1.09 -13.82
C VAL A 179 6.14 0.02 -13.66
N THR A 180 6.27 0.60 -12.44
CA THR A 180 7.32 1.58 -12.17
C THR A 180 8.72 0.96 -12.34
N GLY A 181 8.96 -0.23 -11.78
CA GLY A 181 10.22 -0.95 -11.94
C GLY A 181 10.53 -1.29 -13.40
N GLU A 182 9.53 -1.71 -14.16
CA GLU A 182 9.67 -1.99 -15.60
C GLU A 182 10.03 -0.74 -16.40
N ILE A 183 9.36 0.40 -16.16
CA ILE A 183 9.70 1.69 -16.80
C ILE A 183 11.14 2.10 -16.45
N LEU A 184 11.55 1.98 -15.20
CA LEU A 184 12.93 2.26 -14.77
C LEU A 184 13.93 1.37 -15.51
N SER A 185 13.60 0.09 -15.70
CA SER A 185 14.43 -0.84 -16.47
C SER A 185 14.53 -0.42 -17.94
N VAL A 186 13.44 -0.02 -18.58
CA VAL A 186 13.47 0.51 -19.97
C VAL A 186 14.37 1.72 -20.06
N ILE A 187 14.31 2.67 -19.12
CA ILE A 187 15.15 3.88 -19.11
C ILE A 187 16.63 3.50 -18.94
N LYS A 188 16.93 2.63 -17.97
CA LYS A 188 18.30 2.15 -17.70
C LYS A 188 18.92 1.55 -18.96
N TYR A 189 18.20 0.68 -19.66
CA TYR A 189 18.68 0.05 -20.90
C TYR A 189 18.77 1.04 -22.07
N ALA A 190 17.74 1.90 -22.25
CA ALA A 190 17.70 2.82 -23.39
C ALA A 190 18.79 3.89 -23.31
N LEU A 191 19.07 4.43 -22.13
CA LEU A 191 20.03 5.51 -21.91
C LEU A 191 21.39 5.02 -21.42
N LYS A 192 21.51 3.73 -21.08
CA LYS A 192 22.73 3.09 -20.54
C LYS A 192 23.24 3.80 -19.28
N ILE A 193 22.35 4.09 -18.35
CA ILE A 193 22.63 4.76 -17.08
C ILE A 193 22.33 3.86 -15.88
N ASP A 194 23.00 4.12 -14.77
CA ASP A 194 22.62 3.63 -13.46
C ASP A 194 22.01 4.78 -12.64
N PHE A 195 20.99 4.48 -11.87
CA PHE A 195 20.32 5.47 -11.02
C PHE A 195 21.07 5.66 -9.69
N LYS A 196 21.16 6.92 -9.25
CA LYS A 196 21.50 7.24 -7.86
C LYS A 196 20.20 7.24 -7.06
N GLU A 197 19.82 6.07 -6.52
CA GLU A 197 18.52 5.81 -5.89
C GLU A 197 18.27 6.70 -4.65
N ASP A 198 19.32 7.12 -3.96
CA ASP A 198 19.28 8.05 -2.82
C ASP A 198 19.17 9.53 -3.23
N SER A 199 19.24 9.84 -4.53
CA SER A 199 19.16 11.22 -5.00
C SER A 199 17.74 11.77 -4.95
N ILE A 200 17.61 13.07 -4.62
CA ILE A 200 16.34 13.79 -4.64
C ILE A 200 15.69 13.80 -6.03
N HIS A 201 16.53 13.75 -7.09
CA HIS A 201 16.05 13.72 -8.47
C HIS A 201 15.39 12.38 -8.81
N PHE A 202 16.01 11.27 -8.37
CA PHE A 202 15.42 9.93 -8.51
C PHE A 202 14.11 9.81 -7.73
N MET A 203 14.08 10.23 -6.47
CA MET A 203 12.87 10.18 -5.64
C MET A 203 11.71 10.97 -6.25
N ARG A 204 12.00 12.15 -6.80
CA ARG A 204 10.99 12.95 -7.52
C ARG A 204 10.52 12.26 -8.79
N PHE A 205 11.46 11.73 -9.57
CA PHE A 205 11.16 11.01 -10.80
C PHE A 205 10.26 9.80 -10.51
N ALA A 206 10.62 8.94 -9.55
CA ALA A 206 9.84 7.79 -9.14
C ALA A 206 8.41 8.18 -8.70
N THR A 207 8.28 9.27 -7.95
CA THR A 207 6.97 9.82 -7.56
C THR A 207 6.15 10.23 -8.79
N HIS A 208 6.76 10.88 -9.77
CA HIS A 208 6.08 11.31 -10.98
C HIS A 208 5.64 10.14 -11.87
N ILE A 209 6.49 9.13 -12.03
CA ILE A 209 6.13 7.88 -12.75
C ILE A 209 4.95 7.19 -12.06
N ARG A 210 4.95 7.11 -10.74
CA ARG A 210 3.83 6.53 -9.99
C ARG A 210 2.51 7.27 -10.27
N TYR A 211 2.49 8.60 -10.25
CA TYR A 211 1.29 9.37 -10.60
C TYR A 211 0.86 9.19 -12.06
N PHE A 212 1.81 9.08 -12.99
CA PHE A 212 1.54 8.76 -14.37
C PHE A 212 0.84 7.40 -14.50
N ILE A 213 1.39 6.34 -13.88
CA ILE A 213 0.80 4.99 -13.90
C ILE A 213 -0.60 4.99 -13.29
N MET A 214 -0.82 5.67 -12.17
CA MET A 214 -2.14 5.78 -11.53
C MET A 214 -3.18 6.45 -12.45
N ARG A 215 -2.77 7.47 -13.22
CA ARG A 215 -3.65 8.08 -14.24
C ARG A 215 -4.01 7.10 -15.35
N GLN A 216 -3.03 6.37 -15.87
CA GLN A 216 -3.25 5.35 -16.89
C GLN A 216 -4.21 4.26 -16.40
N MET A 217 -4.02 3.74 -15.18
CA MET A 217 -4.91 2.75 -14.57
C MET A 217 -6.34 3.25 -14.39
N SER A 218 -6.52 4.55 -14.14
CA SER A 218 -7.84 5.16 -13.97
C SER A 218 -8.48 5.64 -15.29
N GLY A 219 -7.81 5.42 -16.44
CA GLY A 219 -8.27 5.87 -17.75
C GLY A 219 -8.32 7.41 -17.89
N LYS A 220 -7.54 8.14 -17.09
CA LYS A 220 -7.49 9.61 -17.07
C LYS A 220 -6.16 10.09 -17.65
N SER A 221 -5.90 9.82 -18.93
CA SER A 221 -4.73 10.37 -19.62
C SER A 221 -4.79 11.90 -19.72
N LEU A 222 -3.62 12.55 -19.82
CA LEU A 222 -3.54 13.97 -20.08
C LEU A 222 -4.06 14.24 -21.49
N LYS A 223 -4.77 15.37 -21.68
CA LYS A 223 -5.20 15.82 -23.00
C LYS A 223 -4.04 16.54 -23.68
N ASP A 224 -3.99 16.45 -25.01
CA ASP A 224 -2.98 17.14 -25.82
C ASP A 224 -3.31 18.63 -25.91
N GLU A 225 -2.81 19.44 -24.95
CA GLU A 225 -3.03 20.88 -24.85
C GLU A 225 -1.76 21.69 -25.12
N ASN A 226 -0.58 21.03 -25.16
CA ASN A 226 0.73 21.68 -25.23
C ASN A 226 1.56 21.31 -26.47
N GLU A 227 0.91 21.16 -27.63
CA GLU A 227 1.55 20.73 -28.89
C GLU A 227 2.82 21.55 -29.23
N SER A 228 2.76 22.88 -29.13
CA SER A 228 3.91 23.74 -29.43
C SER A 228 5.09 23.50 -28.51
N LEU A 229 4.84 23.23 -27.23
CA LEU A 229 5.86 22.91 -26.25
C LEU A 229 6.44 21.52 -26.52
N PHE A 230 5.61 20.53 -26.83
CA PHE A 230 6.06 19.20 -27.20
C PHE A 230 6.99 19.22 -28.41
N LEU A 231 6.65 19.95 -29.48
CA LEU A 231 7.51 20.08 -30.67
C LEU A 231 8.87 20.68 -30.32
N MET A 232 8.91 21.73 -29.50
CA MET A 232 10.15 22.35 -29.05
C MET A 232 11.02 21.41 -28.21
N VAL A 233 10.43 20.67 -27.31
CA VAL A 233 11.13 19.72 -26.42
C VAL A 233 11.62 18.51 -27.20
N LYS A 234 10.85 18.02 -28.16
CA LYS A 234 11.20 16.93 -29.06
C LYS A 234 12.48 17.21 -29.86
N GLU A 235 12.63 18.45 -30.38
CA GLU A 235 13.83 18.86 -31.08
C GLU A 235 15.04 19.01 -30.15
N LYS A 236 14.81 19.48 -28.92
CA LYS A 236 15.89 19.78 -27.98
C LYS A 236 16.44 18.53 -27.29
N PHE A 237 15.61 17.49 -27.07
CA PHE A 237 15.92 16.30 -26.30
C PHE A 237 15.66 14.99 -27.09
N PRO A 238 16.35 14.78 -28.24
CA PRO A 238 16.06 13.63 -29.12
C PRO A 238 16.39 12.26 -28.49
N LYS A 239 17.36 12.19 -27.55
CA LYS A 239 17.71 10.95 -26.86
C LYS A 239 16.65 10.55 -25.84
N GLU A 240 16.17 11.51 -25.09
CA GLU A 240 15.09 11.32 -24.11
C GLU A 240 13.78 10.98 -24.82
N LEU A 241 13.48 11.62 -25.95
CA LEU A 241 12.35 11.27 -26.79
C LEU A 241 12.43 9.81 -27.26
N ALA A 242 13.57 9.35 -27.77
CA ALA A 242 13.75 7.97 -28.20
C ALA A 242 13.59 6.96 -27.04
N CYS A 243 13.92 7.36 -25.83
CA CYS A 243 13.65 6.57 -24.63
C CYS A 243 12.15 6.53 -24.31
N VAL A 244 11.48 7.69 -24.37
CA VAL A 244 10.03 7.81 -24.08
C VAL A 244 9.19 7.06 -25.11
N GLU A 245 9.58 7.04 -26.38
CA GLU A 245 8.88 6.21 -27.39
C GLU A 245 8.98 4.71 -27.05
N LYS A 246 10.14 4.22 -26.59
CA LYS A 246 10.27 2.84 -26.12
C LYS A 246 9.39 2.56 -24.88
N ILE A 247 9.24 3.52 -23.98
CA ILE A 247 8.32 3.39 -22.83
C ILE A 247 6.89 3.31 -23.35
N ALA A 248 6.50 4.18 -24.29
CA ALA A 248 5.15 4.19 -24.86
C ALA A 248 4.84 2.87 -25.58
N ASP A 249 5.76 2.36 -26.40
CA ASP A 249 5.63 1.06 -27.08
C ASP A 249 5.49 -0.10 -26.08
N PHE A 250 6.31 -0.08 -25.04
CA PHE A 250 6.25 -1.07 -23.95
C PHE A 250 4.90 -1.05 -23.24
N LEU A 251 4.40 0.13 -22.85
CA LEU A 251 3.12 0.29 -22.17
C LEU A 251 1.94 -0.11 -23.07
N GLN A 252 1.99 0.25 -24.35
CA GLN A 252 0.97 -0.15 -25.31
C GLN A 252 0.94 -1.68 -25.51
N SER A 253 2.11 -2.31 -25.60
CA SER A 253 2.21 -3.76 -25.88
C SER A 253 1.82 -4.63 -24.70
N ASN A 254 2.12 -4.20 -23.46
CA ASN A 254 1.93 -5.03 -22.26
C ASN A 254 0.69 -4.66 -21.45
N TYR A 255 0.20 -3.42 -21.56
CA TYR A 255 -0.87 -2.88 -20.71
C TYR A 255 -2.02 -2.27 -21.52
N GLU A 256 -1.90 -2.18 -22.84
CA GLU A 256 -2.84 -1.48 -23.73
C GLU A 256 -3.00 0.02 -23.41
N TRP A 257 -1.97 0.62 -22.79
CA TRP A 257 -1.98 2.02 -22.42
C TRP A 257 -1.36 2.87 -23.51
N THR A 258 -2.06 3.93 -23.89
CA THR A 258 -1.57 4.93 -24.86
C THR A 258 -1.03 6.14 -24.15
N CYS A 259 0.12 6.65 -24.61
CA CYS A 259 0.70 7.90 -24.11
C CYS A 259 0.35 9.04 -25.04
N SER A 260 -0.34 10.06 -24.56
CA SER A 260 -0.56 11.31 -25.27
C SER A 260 0.76 12.10 -25.46
N ASP A 261 0.77 13.08 -26.35
CA ASP A 261 1.94 13.92 -26.56
C ASP A 261 2.28 14.73 -25.29
N ASP A 262 1.30 15.15 -24.52
CA ASP A 262 1.51 15.80 -23.23
C ASP A 262 2.10 14.86 -22.18
N GLU A 263 1.74 13.58 -22.19
CA GLU A 263 2.36 12.58 -21.32
C GLU A 263 3.80 12.26 -21.74
N LYS A 264 4.07 12.19 -23.04
CA LYS A 264 5.44 12.06 -23.56
C LYS A 264 6.30 13.27 -23.21
N LEU A 265 5.77 14.47 -23.37
CA LEU A 265 6.40 15.72 -22.93
C LEU A 265 6.78 15.68 -21.45
N TYR A 266 5.84 15.26 -20.62
CA TYR A 266 6.04 15.10 -19.18
C TYR A 266 7.20 14.14 -18.88
N LEU A 267 7.21 12.96 -19.50
CA LEU A 267 8.25 11.97 -19.30
C LEU A 267 9.62 12.46 -19.78
N ILE A 268 9.71 13.11 -20.96
CA ILE A 268 10.97 13.68 -21.50
C ILE A 268 11.59 14.65 -20.48
N LEU A 269 10.82 15.59 -19.97
CA LEU A 269 11.30 16.60 -19.03
C LEU A 269 11.80 15.99 -17.71
N HIS A 270 11.11 14.94 -17.23
CA HIS A 270 11.51 14.27 -16.00
C HIS A 270 12.76 13.37 -16.19
N ILE A 271 12.87 12.66 -17.31
CA ILE A 271 14.05 11.87 -17.68
C ILE A 271 15.27 12.80 -17.85
N GLN A 272 15.09 13.93 -18.55
CA GLN A 272 16.14 14.91 -18.74
C GLN A 272 16.72 15.41 -17.40
N ARG A 273 15.86 15.72 -16.44
CA ARG A 273 16.29 16.13 -15.09
C ARG A 273 17.00 15.01 -14.33
N LEU A 274 16.58 13.76 -14.54
CA LEU A 274 17.18 12.61 -13.91
C LEU A 274 18.62 12.37 -14.37
N ILE A 275 18.91 12.59 -15.68
CA ILE A 275 20.22 12.31 -16.28
C ILE A 275 21.17 13.51 -16.26
N SER A 276 20.68 14.74 -16.00
CA SER A 276 21.49 15.96 -15.98
C SER A 276 22.18 16.22 -14.64
N ASN A 277 21.99 15.35 -13.64
CA ASN A 277 22.53 15.42 -12.30
C ASN A 277 23.10 14.06 -11.87
#